data_a6bffa71ba757e85eff6a601b9b0bcad
#
_entry.id   a6bffa71ba757e85eff6a601b9b0bcad
#
_cell.length_a   1.000
_cell.length_b   1.000
_cell.length_c   1.000
_cell.angle_alpha   90.00
_cell.angle_beta   90.00
_cell.angle_gamma   90.00
#
_symmetry.space_group_name_H-M   'P 1'
#
loop_
_entity.id
_entity.type
_entity.pdbx_description
1 polymer ?
#
loop_
_entity_poly.entity_id
_entity_poly.type
_entity_poly.pdbx_seq_one_letter_code
_entity_poly.pdbx_strand_id
1 'polypeptide(L)'
;MISVQNISKTFGKVTAVENVSLEATDGKITALLGANGAGKTTSMRMIYALIKPESGQVLVDGINTHDSPVAARAKMGVLPDARGLYKRLTARENIVYFGRLQGMTEQAIKDRSEELIERLGMASFINRRTDGFSQGQRVKVAIARALIHDPQNILLDEPTNGLDVMSTRAIRRFLKDQRARGKCVLFSSHVMQEVSAVCDDIAIIDAGRIVAHGTEAKLLEKTGCDNLEDAFVALVGGEQNA
;
A
#
# COMPACT_ATOMS: atom_id res chain seq x y z
N MET A 1 4.24 -12.11 4.35
CA MET A 1 5.44 -11.69 3.58
C MET A 1 5.11 -11.60 2.10
N ILE A 2 5.63 -10.57 1.39
CA ILE A 2 5.45 -10.36 -0.05
C ILE A 2 6.84 -10.40 -0.71
N SER A 3 7.03 -11.25 -1.74
CA SER A 3 8.25 -11.34 -2.53
C SER A 3 7.92 -11.07 -4.00
N VAL A 4 8.56 -10.07 -4.55
CA VAL A 4 8.45 -9.64 -5.96
C VAL A 4 9.76 -9.98 -6.64
N GLN A 5 9.73 -10.74 -7.73
CA GLN A 5 10.92 -11.31 -8.37
C GLN A 5 10.90 -10.99 -9.86
N ASN A 6 11.75 -10.04 -10.26
CA ASN A 6 12.05 -9.68 -11.65
C ASN A 6 10.82 -9.41 -12.51
N ILE A 7 9.78 -8.76 -11.95
CA ILE A 7 8.57 -8.48 -12.71
C ILE A 7 8.79 -7.39 -13.74
N SER A 8 8.19 -7.57 -14.93
CA SER A 8 8.21 -6.57 -16.01
C SER A 8 6.83 -6.42 -16.62
N LYS A 9 6.54 -5.21 -17.12
CA LYS A 9 5.28 -4.88 -17.81
C LYS A 9 5.44 -3.75 -18.79
N THR A 10 5.02 -4.00 -20.03
CA THR A 10 4.98 -3.02 -21.10
C THR A 10 3.53 -2.76 -21.52
N PHE A 11 3.18 -1.54 -21.83
CA PHE A 11 1.92 -1.12 -22.41
C PHE A 11 2.17 -0.43 -23.76
N GLY A 12 1.89 -1.15 -24.84
CA GLY A 12 2.20 -0.69 -26.19
C GLY A 12 3.71 -0.46 -26.38
N LYS A 13 4.14 0.79 -26.45
CA LYS A 13 5.56 1.17 -26.61
C LYS A 13 6.21 1.63 -25.28
N VAL A 14 5.46 1.66 -24.17
CA VAL A 14 5.92 2.17 -22.88
C VAL A 14 6.20 1.01 -21.95
N THR A 15 7.46 0.83 -21.57
CA THR A 15 7.84 -0.09 -20.49
C THR A 15 7.57 0.60 -19.15
N ALA A 16 6.47 0.19 -18.49
CA ALA A 16 6.04 0.80 -17.24
C ALA A 16 6.75 0.23 -16.01
N VAL A 17 7.21 -1.02 -16.10
CA VAL A 17 7.97 -1.72 -15.05
C VAL A 17 8.97 -2.66 -15.74
N GLU A 18 10.23 -2.62 -15.30
CA GLU A 18 11.31 -3.39 -15.89
C GLU A 18 12.17 -4.03 -14.80
N ASN A 19 12.11 -5.35 -14.74
CA ASN A 19 12.93 -6.18 -13.84
C ASN A 19 12.87 -5.76 -12.37
N VAL A 20 11.68 -5.37 -11.88
CA VAL A 20 11.48 -4.94 -10.49
C VAL A 20 11.48 -6.14 -9.56
N SER A 21 12.35 -6.07 -8.53
CA SER A 21 12.41 -7.01 -7.42
C SER A 21 12.38 -6.26 -6.09
N LEU A 22 11.55 -6.70 -5.15
CA LEU A 22 11.50 -6.18 -3.79
C LEU A 22 10.91 -7.22 -2.84
N GLU A 23 11.21 -7.05 -1.56
CA GLU A 23 10.62 -7.86 -0.49
C GLU A 23 9.96 -6.95 0.55
N ALA A 24 8.77 -7.34 1.01
CA ALA A 24 8.14 -6.77 2.19
C ALA A 24 7.92 -7.90 3.21
N THR A 25 8.50 -7.74 4.38
CA THR A 25 8.55 -8.77 5.42
C THR A 25 7.52 -8.53 6.52
N ASP A 26 7.15 -9.60 7.22
CA ASP A 26 6.24 -9.51 8.36
C ASP A 26 6.84 -8.66 9.49
N GLY A 27 5.98 -7.90 10.17
CA GLY A 27 6.40 -6.99 11.25
C GLY A 27 7.16 -5.75 10.78
N LYS A 28 7.16 -5.46 9.46
CA LYS A 28 7.80 -4.27 8.89
C LYS A 28 6.86 -3.46 8.01
N ILE A 29 7.19 -2.17 7.89
CA ILE A 29 6.60 -1.25 6.92
C ILE A 29 7.63 -1.01 5.82
N THR A 30 7.30 -1.42 4.60
CA THR A 30 8.12 -1.20 3.40
C THR A 30 7.45 -0.15 2.51
N ALA A 31 8.20 0.85 2.04
CA ALA A 31 7.71 1.80 1.06
C ALA A 31 8.24 1.49 -0.34
N LEU A 32 7.36 1.65 -1.33
CA LEU A 32 7.73 1.81 -2.73
C LEU A 32 7.68 3.31 -3.06
N LEU A 33 8.84 3.98 -2.99
CA LEU A 33 9.00 5.42 -3.14
C LEU A 33 9.41 5.77 -4.57
N GLY A 34 8.76 6.76 -5.18
CA GLY A 34 9.13 7.24 -6.51
C GLY A 34 8.24 8.38 -6.98
N ALA A 35 8.66 9.10 -8.01
CA ALA A 35 7.90 10.16 -8.64
C ALA A 35 6.59 9.64 -9.28
N ASN A 36 5.70 10.57 -9.66
CA ASN A 36 4.52 10.20 -10.44
C ASN A 36 4.96 9.66 -11.81
N GLY A 37 4.38 8.52 -12.22
CA GLY A 37 4.78 7.85 -13.45
C GLY A 37 5.97 6.88 -13.31
N ALA A 38 6.65 6.80 -12.17
CA ALA A 38 7.80 5.92 -11.97
C ALA A 38 7.49 4.40 -12.01
N GLY A 39 6.22 3.99 -12.09
CA GLY A 39 5.84 2.57 -12.15
C GLY A 39 5.24 2.01 -10.85
N LYS A 40 5.07 2.81 -9.78
CA LYS A 40 4.56 2.38 -8.46
C LYS A 40 3.21 1.67 -8.56
N THR A 41 2.19 2.35 -9.08
CA THR A 41 0.82 1.82 -9.20
C THR A 41 0.77 0.59 -10.11
N THR A 42 1.56 0.53 -11.17
CA THR A 42 1.67 -0.65 -12.04
C THR A 42 2.26 -1.84 -11.28
N SER A 43 3.34 -1.62 -10.54
CA SER A 43 3.94 -2.65 -9.66
C SER A 43 2.94 -3.13 -8.61
N MET A 44 2.27 -2.24 -7.91
CA MET A 44 1.23 -2.58 -6.93
C MET A 44 0.11 -3.41 -7.57
N ARG A 45 -0.39 -3.03 -8.75
CA ARG A 45 -1.43 -3.77 -9.48
C ARG A 45 -1.00 -5.17 -9.89
N MET A 46 0.28 -5.39 -10.18
CA MET A 46 0.84 -6.72 -10.41
C MET A 46 0.92 -7.53 -9.12
N ILE A 47 1.31 -6.90 -8.00
CA ILE A 47 1.44 -7.56 -6.69
C ILE A 47 0.09 -8.11 -6.23
N TYR A 48 -1.00 -7.33 -6.32
CA TYR A 48 -2.33 -7.84 -5.93
C TYR A 48 -3.11 -8.51 -7.09
N ALA A 49 -2.39 -8.95 -8.12
CA ALA A 49 -2.92 -9.76 -9.24
C ALA A 49 -4.07 -9.10 -10.02
N LEU A 50 -4.08 -7.78 -10.15
CA LEU A 50 -4.99 -7.07 -11.06
C LEU A 50 -4.43 -7.04 -12.48
N ILE A 51 -3.11 -6.97 -12.63
CA ILE A 51 -2.40 -7.00 -13.91
C ILE A 51 -1.40 -8.14 -13.86
N LYS A 52 -1.36 -8.98 -14.89
CA LYS A 52 -0.36 -10.04 -15.01
C LYS A 52 0.97 -9.46 -15.51
N PRO A 53 2.11 -9.72 -14.84
CA PRO A 53 3.42 -9.40 -15.37
C PRO A 53 3.70 -10.19 -16.66
N GLU A 54 4.53 -9.67 -17.54
CA GLU A 54 5.01 -10.35 -18.75
C GLU A 54 6.15 -11.31 -18.43
N SER A 55 6.94 -10.97 -17.41
CA SER A 55 8.01 -11.83 -16.87
C SER A 55 8.08 -11.68 -15.35
N GLY A 56 8.78 -12.62 -14.71
CA GLY A 56 8.93 -12.67 -13.28
C GLY A 56 7.70 -13.22 -12.56
N GLN A 57 7.71 -13.15 -11.24
CA GLN A 57 6.61 -13.65 -10.39
C GLN A 57 6.45 -12.84 -9.12
N VAL A 58 5.27 -12.95 -8.52
CA VAL A 58 4.95 -12.38 -7.21
C VAL A 58 4.44 -13.48 -6.30
N LEU A 59 5.02 -13.59 -5.12
CA LEU A 59 4.62 -14.54 -4.08
C LEU A 59 4.09 -13.77 -2.87
N VAL A 60 2.94 -14.17 -2.36
CA VAL A 60 2.35 -13.69 -1.11
C VAL A 60 2.17 -14.89 -0.19
N ASP A 61 2.90 -14.90 0.92
CA ASP A 61 2.98 -16.06 1.83
C ASP A 61 3.28 -17.38 1.09
N GLY A 62 4.18 -17.32 0.09
CA GLY A 62 4.54 -18.46 -0.77
C GLY A 62 3.56 -18.79 -1.89
N ILE A 63 2.40 -18.11 -1.97
CA ILE A 63 1.40 -18.34 -3.02
C ILE A 63 1.70 -17.42 -4.21
N ASN A 64 1.90 -17.98 -5.40
CA ASN A 64 2.03 -17.18 -6.62
C ASN A 64 0.69 -16.48 -6.92
N THR A 65 0.74 -15.15 -7.02
CA THR A 65 -0.45 -14.31 -7.14
C THR A 65 -1.18 -14.47 -8.47
N HIS A 66 -0.49 -14.95 -9.52
CA HIS A 66 -1.06 -15.09 -10.86
C HIS A 66 -1.49 -16.52 -11.17
N ASP A 67 -0.90 -17.52 -10.49
CA ASP A 67 -1.31 -18.91 -10.62
C ASP A 67 -2.52 -19.22 -9.72
N SER A 68 -2.58 -18.59 -8.54
CA SER A 68 -3.66 -18.76 -7.56
C SER A 68 -4.18 -17.41 -7.03
N PRO A 69 -4.76 -16.55 -7.90
CA PRO A 69 -5.09 -15.17 -7.54
C PRO A 69 -6.13 -15.04 -6.42
N VAL A 70 -7.07 -15.97 -6.34
CA VAL A 70 -8.10 -15.96 -5.28
C VAL A 70 -7.47 -16.27 -3.92
N ALA A 71 -6.64 -17.32 -3.86
CA ALA A 71 -5.96 -17.72 -2.62
C ALA A 71 -4.97 -16.64 -2.15
N ALA A 72 -4.21 -16.04 -3.07
CA ALA A 72 -3.29 -14.96 -2.75
C ALA A 72 -4.03 -13.71 -2.26
N ARG A 73 -5.12 -13.30 -2.93
CA ARG A 73 -5.92 -12.14 -2.51
C ARG A 73 -6.60 -12.32 -1.16
N ALA A 74 -6.95 -13.55 -0.77
CA ALA A 74 -7.47 -13.84 0.57
C ALA A 74 -6.44 -13.56 1.69
N LYS A 75 -5.13 -13.51 1.35
CA LYS A 75 -4.04 -13.16 2.29
C LYS A 75 -3.71 -11.67 2.31
N MET A 76 -4.37 -10.86 1.47
CA MET A 76 -4.05 -9.46 1.28
C MET A 76 -5.24 -8.55 1.58
N GLY A 77 -4.97 -7.44 2.28
CA GLY A 77 -5.87 -6.29 2.34
C GLY A 77 -5.34 -5.20 1.42
N VAL A 78 -6.11 -4.82 0.41
CA VAL A 78 -5.64 -3.91 -0.63
C VAL A 78 -6.44 -2.61 -0.64
N LEU A 79 -5.75 -1.48 -0.50
CA LEU A 79 -6.25 -0.14 -0.83
C LEU A 79 -5.67 0.25 -2.19
N PRO A 80 -6.43 0.17 -3.28
CA PRO A 80 -5.99 0.65 -4.59
C PRO A 80 -6.05 2.18 -4.66
N ASP A 81 -5.38 2.77 -5.65
CA ASP A 81 -5.45 4.20 -5.94
C ASP A 81 -6.91 4.66 -6.17
N ALA A 82 -7.69 3.92 -6.96
CA ALA A 82 -9.12 4.15 -7.15
C ALA A 82 -9.92 3.63 -5.94
N ARG A 83 -10.23 4.52 -5.01
CA ARG A 83 -10.84 4.22 -3.70
C ARG A 83 -12.37 4.09 -3.70
N GLY A 84 -13.00 3.74 -4.82
CA GLY A 84 -14.44 3.75 -5.00
C GLY A 84 -15.24 3.17 -3.81
N LEU A 85 -16.00 4.03 -3.10
CA LEU A 85 -16.97 3.63 -2.10
C LEU A 85 -18.38 3.63 -2.72
N TYR A 86 -19.26 2.79 -2.18
CA TYR A 86 -20.68 2.82 -2.53
C TYR A 86 -21.33 4.03 -1.88
N LYS A 87 -21.51 5.11 -2.64
CA LYS A 87 -21.96 6.42 -2.14
C LYS A 87 -23.30 6.39 -1.43
N ARG A 88 -24.23 5.51 -1.84
CA ARG A 88 -25.56 5.35 -1.24
C ARG A 88 -25.55 4.59 0.09
N LEU A 89 -24.48 3.84 0.36
CA LEU A 89 -24.29 3.12 1.60
C LEU A 89 -23.61 4.01 2.65
N THR A 90 -23.92 3.75 3.92
CA THR A 90 -23.19 4.31 5.05
C THR A 90 -21.75 3.77 5.07
N ALA A 91 -20.87 4.39 5.87
CA ALA A 91 -19.52 3.88 6.06
C ALA A 91 -19.54 2.45 6.63
N ARG A 92 -20.42 2.20 7.63
CA ARG A 92 -20.61 0.86 8.21
C ARG A 92 -21.06 -0.16 7.18
N GLU A 93 -22.07 0.15 6.39
CA GLU A 93 -22.57 -0.75 5.35
C GLU A 93 -21.50 -1.07 4.29
N ASN A 94 -20.65 -0.09 3.92
CA ASN A 94 -19.53 -0.34 3.03
C ASN A 94 -18.57 -1.38 3.62
N ILE A 95 -18.26 -1.32 4.91
CA ILE A 95 -17.34 -2.26 5.59
C ILE A 95 -17.99 -3.64 5.72
N VAL A 96 -19.23 -3.70 6.24
CA VAL A 96 -19.98 -4.94 6.44
C VAL A 96 -20.17 -5.71 5.13
N TYR A 97 -20.51 -5.02 4.05
CA TYR A 97 -20.66 -5.62 2.73
C TYR A 97 -19.40 -6.39 2.29
N PHE A 98 -18.21 -5.82 2.49
CA PHE A 98 -16.97 -6.49 2.14
C PHE A 98 -16.63 -7.64 3.09
N GLY A 99 -16.98 -7.57 4.36
CA GLY A 99 -16.87 -8.70 5.28
C GLY A 99 -17.71 -9.90 4.82
N ARG A 100 -18.92 -9.64 4.34
CA ARG A 100 -19.79 -10.69 3.76
C ARG A 100 -19.21 -11.27 2.47
N LEU A 101 -18.63 -10.44 1.59
CA LEU A 101 -17.96 -10.92 0.38
C LEU A 101 -16.74 -11.79 0.69
N GLN A 102 -16.09 -11.58 1.84
CA GLN A 102 -14.99 -12.43 2.34
C GLN A 102 -15.48 -13.71 3.04
N GLY A 103 -16.80 -13.94 3.10
CA GLY A 103 -17.38 -15.13 3.74
C GLY A 103 -17.32 -15.11 5.27
N MET A 104 -17.15 -13.94 5.89
CA MET A 104 -17.10 -13.81 7.35
C MET A 104 -18.50 -14.00 7.98
N THR A 105 -18.54 -14.52 9.20
CA THR A 105 -19.78 -14.55 9.99
C THR A 105 -20.21 -13.14 10.42
N GLU A 106 -21.50 -12.90 10.63
CA GLU A 106 -22.02 -11.59 11.07
C GLU A 106 -21.38 -11.14 12.38
N GLN A 107 -21.12 -12.08 13.32
CA GLN A 107 -20.47 -11.74 14.57
C GLN A 107 -19.01 -11.31 14.34
N ALA A 108 -18.25 -12.02 13.54
CA ALA A 108 -16.86 -11.64 13.21
C ALA A 108 -16.80 -10.29 12.48
N ILE A 109 -17.75 -10.02 11.57
CA ILE A 109 -17.86 -8.72 10.89
C ILE A 109 -18.13 -7.61 11.91
N LYS A 110 -19.05 -7.83 12.85
CA LYS A 110 -19.38 -6.85 13.88
C LYS A 110 -18.16 -6.53 14.73
N ASP A 111 -17.53 -7.54 15.32
CA ASP A 111 -16.39 -7.38 16.23
C ASP A 111 -15.22 -6.68 15.54
N ARG A 112 -14.89 -7.13 14.32
CA ARG A 112 -13.81 -6.54 13.54
C ARG A 112 -14.13 -5.12 13.04
N SER A 113 -15.39 -4.84 12.72
CA SER A 113 -15.82 -3.49 12.34
C SER A 113 -15.65 -2.51 13.48
N GLU A 114 -16.08 -2.86 14.72
CA GLU A 114 -15.92 -1.99 15.88
C GLU A 114 -14.44 -1.71 16.19
N GLU A 115 -13.57 -2.72 16.11
CA GLU A 115 -12.13 -2.54 16.27
C GLU A 115 -11.56 -1.54 15.24
N LEU A 116 -11.91 -1.68 13.95
CA LEU A 116 -11.44 -0.80 12.90
C LEU A 116 -12.02 0.62 13.01
N ILE A 117 -13.27 0.75 13.46
CA ILE A 117 -13.91 2.05 13.71
C ILE A 117 -13.15 2.81 14.78
N GLU A 118 -12.80 2.14 15.88
CA GLU A 118 -12.03 2.74 16.98
C GLU A 118 -10.63 3.14 16.51
N ARG A 119 -9.88 2.21 15.93
CA ARG A 119 -8.48 2.42 15.51
C ARG A 119 -8.32 3.51 14.46
N LEU A 120 -9.26 3.65 13.54
CA LEU A 120 -9.25 4.66 12.48
C LEU A 120 -9.99 5.96 12.89
N GLY A 121 -10.59 6.01 14.10
CA GLY A 121 -11.31 7.17 14.60
C GLY A 121 -12.49 7.54 13.72
N MET A 122 -13.40 6.58 13.44
CA MET A 122 -14.53 6.76 12.53
C MET A 122 -15.88 6.93 13.23
N ALA A 123 -15.93 6.88 14.57
CA ALA A 123 -17.17 6.86 15.35
C ALA A 123 -18.17 7.97 14.99
N SER A 124 -17.67 9.19 14.72
CA SER A 124 -18.51 10.36 14.44
C SER A 124 -19.22 10.33 13.09
N PHE A 125 -18.79 9.47 12.15
CA PHE A 125 -19.36 9.43 10.79
C PHE A 125 -19.70 8.03 10.29
N ILE A 126 -19.49 6.98 11.09
CA ILE A 126 -19.65 5.58 10.67
C ILE A 126 -21.07 5.26 10.14
N ASN A 127 -22.09 5.90 10.66
CA ASN A 127 -23.50 5.71 10.27
C ASN A 127 -23.99 6.70 9.21
N ARG A 128 -23.11 7.58 8.71
CA ARG A 128 -23.43 8.51 7.63
C ARG A 128 -23.16 7.84 6.27
N ARG A 129 -23.97 8.20 5.26
CA ARG A 129 -23.70 7.83 3.86
C ARG A 129 -22.37 8.41 3.40
N THR A 130 -21.65 7.66 2.58
CA THR A 130 -20.30 8.06 2.12
C THR A 130 -20.32 9.14 1.03
N ASP A 131 -21.52 9.48 0.53
CA ASP A 131 -21.65 10.64 -0.34
C ASP A 131 -21.33 11.93 0.44
N GLY A 132 -20.52 12.81 -0.16
CA GLY A 132 -20.06 14.04 0.51
C GLY A 132 -18.96 13.85 1.58
N PHE A 133 -18.37 12.67 1.74
CA PHE A 133 -17.22 12.47 2.64
C PHE A 133 -15.99 13.25 2.19
N SER A 134 -15.24 13.80 3.17
CA SER A 134 -13.90 14.32 2.92
C SER A 134 -12.96 13.22 2.41
N GLN A 135 -11.85 13.59 1.80
CA GLN A 135 -10.83 12.63 1.33
C GLN A 135 -10.35 11.73 2.49
N GLY A 136 -10.07 12.32 3.66
CA GLY A 136 -9.64 11.58 4.84
C GLY A 136 -10.69 10.57 5.33
N GLN A 137 -11.98 10.95 5.34
CA GLN A 137 -13.06 10.02 5.69
C GLN A 137 -13.16 8.87 4.69
N ARG A 138 -13.05 9.16 3.39
CA ARG A 138 -13.07 8.10 2.33
C ARG A 138 -11.92 7.12 2.49
N VAL A 139 -10.71 7.60 2.73
CA VAL A 139 -9.54 6.74 2.92
C VAL A 139 -9.70 5.83 4.13
N LYS A 140 -10.15 6.35 5.27
CA LYS A 140 -10.38 5.56 6.49
C LYS A 140 -11.38 4.43 6.25
N VAL A 141 -12.51 4.72 5.59
CA VAL A 141 -13.49 3.68 5.24
C VAL A 141 -12.93 2.67 4.24
N ALA A 142 -12.16 3.12 3.25
CA ALA A 142 -11.55 2.24 2.26
C ALA A 142 -10.50 1.32 2.89
N ILE A 143 -9.69 1.81 3.83
CA ILE A 143 -8.75 0.99 4.62
C ILE A 143 -9.51 -0.01 5.49
N ALA A 144 -10.54 0.42 6.23
CA ALA A 144 -11.34 -0.48 7.06
C ALA A 144 -11.97 -1.61 6.22
N ARG A 145 -12.52 -1.26 5.05
CA ARG A 145 -13.06 -2.22 4.09
C ARG A 145 -12.01 -3.23 3.60
N ALA A 146 -10.79 -2.75 3.30
CA ALA A 146 -9.69 -3.59 2.84
C ALA A 146 -9.19 -4.56 3.91
N LEU A 147 -9.32 -4.20 5.19
CA LEU A 147 -8.76 -4.93 6.32
C LEU A 147 -9.80 -5.65 7.18
N ILE A 148 -11.06 -5.72 6.74
CA ILE A 148 -12.14 -6.32 7.52
C ILE A 148 -11.88 -7.79 7.86
N HIS A 149 -11.25 -8.54 6.96
CA HIS A 149 -10.91 -9.96 7.12
C HIS A 149 -9.57 -10.23 7.82
N ASP A 150 -8.98 -9.20 8.44
CA ASP A 150 -7.71 -9.25 9.19
C ASP A 150 -6.51 -9.86 8.42
N PRO A 151 -6.24 -9.46 7.19
CA PRO A 151 -5.20 -10.07 6.36
C PRO A 151 -3.81 -9.91 6.99
N GLN A 152 -2.89 -10.84 6.69
CA GLN A 152 -1.49 -10.75 7.11
C GLN A 152 -0.72 -9.69 6.32
N ASN A 153 -1.04 -9.53 5.03
CA ASN A 153 -0.34 -8.61 4.14
C ASN A 153 -1.24 -7.41 3.79
N ILE A 154 -0.74 -6.20 4.00
CA ILE A 154 -1.46 -4.93 3.81
C ILE A 154 -0.77 -4.16 2.70
N LEU A 155 -1.48 -3.91 1.60
CA LEU A 155 -0.99 -3.16 0.45
C LEU A 155 -1.80 -1.88 0.27
N LEU A 156 -1.12 -0.73 0.28
CA LEU A 156 -1.79 0.57 0.20
C LEU A 156 -1.14 1.42 -0.92
N ASP A 157 -1.92 1.73 -1.95
CA ASP A 157 -1.45 2.60 -3.04
C ASP A 157 -1.77 4.06 -2.71
N GLU A 158 -0.72 4.88 -2.47
CA GLU A 158 -0.79 6.30 -2.11
C GLU A 158 -1.82 6.61 -0.99
N PRO A 159 -1.73 5.97 0.20
CA PRO A 159 -2.78 6.04 1.23
C PRO A 159 -3.00 7.43 1.81
N THR A 160 -2.01 8.30 1.73
CA THR A 160 -2.01 9.65 2.33
C THR A 160 -2.19 10.77 1.31
N ASN A 161 -2.22 10.43 0.01
CA ASN A 161 -2.33 11.43 -1.06
C ASN A 161 -3.62 12.27 -0.93
N GLY A 162 -3.44 13.60 -0.89
CA GLY A 162 -4.53 14.56 -0.79
C GLY A 162 -5.21 14.64 0.59
N LEU A 163 -4.56 14.12 1.64
CA LEU A 163 -5.03 14.22 3.01
C LEU A 163 -4.52 15.47 3.72
N ASP A 164 -5.32 15.97 4.65
CA ASP A 164 -4.87 16.95 5.63
C ASP A 164 -3.88 16.34 6.65
N VAL A 165 -3.18 17.21 7.38
CA VAL A 165 -2.14 16.81 8.35
C VAL A 165 -2.68 15.85 9.42
N MET A 166 -3.90 16.08 9.92
CA MET A 166 -4.48 15.25 10.99
C MET A 166 -4.86 13.87 10.48
N SER A 167 -5.43 13.79 9.28
CA SER A 167 -5.73 12.53 8.60
C SER A 167 -4.46 11.74 8.29
N THR A 168 -3.43 12.39 7.77
CA THR A 168 -2.12 11.78 7.51
C THR A 168 -1.50 11.20 8.79
N ARG A 169 -1.50 11.96 9.90
CA ARG A 169 -1.02 11.47 11.20
C ARG A 169 -1.80 10.26 11.71
N ALA A 170 -3.11 10.26 11.50
CA ALA A 170 -3.96 9.12 11.90
C ALA A 170 -3.59 7.85 11.11
N ILE A 171 -3.39 7.96 9.79
CA ILE A 171 -2.96 6.83 8.94
C ILE A 171 -1.56 6.34 9.35
N ARG A 172 -0.59 7.24 9.56
CA ARG A 172 0.76 6.86 10.02
C ARG A 172 0.72 6.09 11.35
N ARG A 173 -0.09 6.54 12.32
CA ARG A 173 -0.28 5.83 13.59
C ARG A 173 -0.87 4.44 13.35
N PHE A 174 -1.89 4.35 12.50
CA PHE A 174 -2.50 3.08 12.14
C PHE A 174 -1.50 2.10 11.50
N LEU A 175 -0.63 2.56 10.59
CA LEU A 175 0.41 1.72 9.97
C LEU A 175 1.40 1.18 11.02
N LYS A 176 1.87 2.04 11.94
CA LYS A 176 2.74 1.64 13.06
C LYS A 176 2.08 0.61 13.96
N ASP A 177 0.78 0.74 14.20
CA ASP A 177 0.01 -0.23 14.96
C ASP A 177 -0.11 -1.59 14.21
N GLN A 178 -0.34 -1.59 12.90
CA GLN A 178 -0.32 -2.82 12.11
C GLN A 178 1.05 -3.51 12.13
N ARG A 179 2.14 -2.75 12.02
CA ARG A 179 3.51 -3.26 12.19
C ARG A 179 3.71 -3.92 13.56
N ALA A 180 3.29 -3.25 14.63
CA ALA A 180 3.41 -3.77 16.00
C ALA A 180 2.62 -5.08 16.21
N ARG A 181 1.59 -5.32 15.40
CA ARG A 181 0.81 -6.57 15.37
C ARG A 181 1.47 -7.65 14.50
N GLY A 182 2.67 -7.43 13.98
CA GLY A 182 3.38 -8.38 13.14
C GLY A 182 2.90 -8.45 11.69
N LYS A 183 2.06 -7.51 11.23
CA LYS A 183 1.59 -7.49 9.84
C LYS A 183 2.70 -7.07 8.89
N CYS A 184 2.66 -7.59 7.66
CA CYS A 184 3.47 -7.11 6.55
C CYS A 184 2.76 -5.92 5.91
N VAL A 185 3.41 -4.75 5.88
CA VAL A 185 2.84 -3.54 5.28
C VAL A 185 3.70 -3.09 4.10
N LEU A 186 3.11 -3.01 2.92
CA LEU A 186 3.71 -2.42 1.73
C LEU A 186 2.84 -1.24 1.27
N PHE A 187 3.41 -0.05 1.16
CA PHE A 187 2.68 1.08 0.58
C PHE A 187 3.51 1.84 -0.44
N SER A 188 2.84 2.46 -1.40
CA SER A 188 3.46 3.39 -2.33
C SER A 188 3.34 4.82 -1.84
N SER A 189 4.35 5.64 -2.11
CA SER A 189 4.30 7.09 -1.90
C SER A 189 5.24 7.84 -2.83
N HIS A 190 4.96 9.12 -3.05
CA HIS A 190 5.89 10.07 -3.67
C HIS A 190 6.33 11.15 -2.66
N VAL A 191 5.97 11.02 -1.37
CA VAL A 191 6.23 12.00 -0.32
C VAL A 191 7.28 11.44 0.65
N MET A 192 8.53 11.89 0.53
CA MET A 192 9.69 11.41 1.29
C MET A 192 9.48 11.53 2.80
N GLN A 193 8.93 12.66 3.26
CA GLN A 193 8.65 12.92 4.68
C GLN A 193 7.65 11.93 5.30
N GLU A 194 6.76 11.34 4.49
CA GLU A 194 5.85 10.30 4.95
C GLU A 194 6.56 8.97 5.12
N VAL A 195 7.44 8.67 4.18
CA VAL A 195 8.24 7.45 4.17
C VAL A 195 9.23 7.45 5.35
N SER A 196 10.02 8.52 5.54
CA SER A 196 10.92 8.68 6.69
C SER A 196 10.22 8.53 8.04
N ALA A 197 8.96 9.00 8.13
CA ALA A 197 8.24 9.00 9.41
C ALA A 197 7.79 7.60 9.88
N VAL A 198 7.70 6.58 8.99
CA VAL A 198 7.07 5.30 9.34
C VAL A 198 7.78 4.05 8.83
N CYS A 199 8.64 4.13 7.79
CA CYS A 199 9.17 2.95 7.12
C CYS A 199 10.37 2.34 7.84
N ASP A 200 10.45 1.02 7.77
CA ASP A 200 11.62 0.23 8.17
C ASP A 200 12.53 -0.03 6.95
N ASP A 201 11.93 -0.24 5.77
CA ASP A 201 12.64 -0.46 4.51
C ASP A 201 12.03 0.40 3.39
N ILE A 202 12.86 0.86 2.46
CA ILE A 202 12.47 1.74 1.35
C ILE A 202 13.03 1.17 0.05
N ALA A 203 12.16 0.91 -0.93
CA ALA A 203 12.54 0.62 -2.30
C ALA A 203 12.26 1.87 -3.16
N ILE A 204 13.30 2.46 -3.75
CA ILE A 204 13.16 3.62 -4.62
C ILE A 204 13.02 3.13 -6.06
N ILE A 205 11.91 3.52 -6.69
CA ILE A 205 11.62 3.19 -8.09
C ILE A 205 11.67 4.45 -8.94
N ASP A 206 12.39 4.37 -10.05
CA ASP A 206 12.41 5.39 -11.09
C ASP A 206 12.38 4.75 -12.48
N ALA A 207 11.70 5.38 -13.43
CA ALA A 207 11.55 4.90 -14.81
C ALA A 207 11.25 3.39 -14.92
N GLY A 208 10.46 2.85 -13.99
CA GLY A 208 10.07 1.43 -13.94
C GLY A 208 11.10 0.48 -13.33
N ARG A 209 12.21 0.95 -12.77
CA ARG A 209 13.29 0.14 -12.18
C ARG A 209 13.52 0.48 -10.71
N ILE A 210 13.94 -0.50 -9.90
CA ILE A 210 14.41 -0.22 -8.54
C ILE A 210 15.86 0.29 -8.64
N VAL A 211 16.05 1.58 -8.29
CA VAL A 211 17.38 2.23 -8.31
C VAL A 211 18.12 2.09 -6.98
N ALA A 212 17.39 1.91 -5.88
CA ALA A 212 17.97 1.65 -4.57
C ALA A 212 16.96 0.94 -3.65
N HIS A 213 17.48 0.16 -2.69
CA HIS A 213 16.67 -0.50 -1.65
C HIS A 213 17.48 -0.58 -0.35
N GLY A 214 16.82 -0.32 0.77
CA GLY A 214 17.41 -0.43 2.11
C GLY A 214 16.66 0.39 3.15
N THR A 215 17.22 0.46 4.36
CA THR A 215 16.76 1.38 5.40
C THR A 215 17.11 2.82 5.02
N GLU A 216 16.41 3.81 5.56
CA GLU A 216 16.76 5.23 5.34
C GLU A 216 18.24 5.49 5.63
N ALA A 217 18.77 5.01 6.76
CA ALA A 217 20.17 5.17 7.12
C ALA A 217 21.14 4.64 6.05
N LYS A 218 20.87 3.47 5.47
CA LYS A 218 21.69 2.90 4.38
C LYS A 218 21.63 3.72 3.09
N LEU A 219 20.46 4.30 2.78
CA LEU A 219 20.28 5.16 1.61
C LEU A 219 21.04 6.48 1.78
N LEU A 220 20.99 7.09 2.97
CA LEU A 220 21.75 8.28 3.30
C LEU A 220 23.25 8.04 3.27
N GLU A 221 23.72 6.94 3.85
CA GLU A 221 25.15 6.54 3.81
C GLU A 221 25.63 6.34 2.37
N LYS A 222 24.83 5.67 1.52
CA LYS A 222 25.18 5.41 0.10
C LYS A 222 25.31 6.70 -0.71
N THR A 223 24.51 7.72 -0.39
CA THR A 223 24.47 8.99 -1.16
C THR A 223 25.30 10.10 -0.54
N GLY A 224 25.68 9.97 0.74
CA GLY A 224 26.34 11.04 1.49
C GLY A 224 25.41 12.22 1.83
N CYS A 225 24.09 12.02 1.75
CA CYS A 225 23.08 13.06 2.01
C CYS A 225 22.59 13.04 3.46
N ASP A 226 22.10 14.19 3.95
CA ASP A 226 21.59 14.32 5.32
C ASP A 226 20.13 13.96 5.49
N ASN A 227 19.36 13.86 4.40
CA ASN A 227 17.93 13.56 4.41
C ASN A 227 17.50 12.75 3.18
N LEU A 228 16.34 12.10 3.28
CA LEU A 228 15.81 11.21 2.23
C LEU A 228 15.46 11.96 0.93
N GLU A 229 15.11 13.25 0.99
CA GLU A 229 14.76 14.04 -0.19
C GLU A 229 15.98 14.27 -1.08
N ASP A 230 17.09 14.70 -0.49
CA ASP A 230 18.36 14.88 -1.21
C ASP A 230 18.92 13.52 -1.70
N ALA A 231 18.80 12.47 -0.87
CA ALA A 231 19.20 11.12 -1.25
C ALA A 231 18.38 10.60 -2.45
N PHE A 232 17.08 10.86 -2.48
CA PHE A 232 16.21 10.51 -3.60
C PHE A 232 16.66 11.21 -4.88
N VAL A 233 16.89 12.54 -4.83
CA VAL A 233 17.36 13.31 -6.00
C VAL A 233 18.71 12.79 -6.50
N ALA A 234 19.66 12.47 -5.62
CA ALA A 234 20.96 11.93 -5.99
C ALA A 234 20.86 10.56 -6.67
N LEU A 235 19.93 9.69 -6.19
CA LEU A 235 19.75 8.34 -6.73
C LEU A 235 19.01 8.33 -8.08
N VAL A 236 18.05 9.22 -8.29
CA VAL A 236 17.25 9.34 -9.52
C VAL A 236 17.97 10.22 -10.56
N GLY A 237 18.63 11.31 -10.13
CA GLY A 237 19.35 12.24 -11.02
C GLY A 237 20.68 11.69 -11.57
N GLY A 238 21.30 10.72 -10.91
CA GLY A 238 22.58 10.14 -11.33
C GLY A 238 22.51 9.33 -12.63
N GLU A 239 21.34 8.78 -12.98
CA GLU A 239 21.16 8.04 -14.25
C GLU A 239 20.85 8.95 -15.46
N GLN A 240 20.50 10.23 -15.25
CA GLN A 240 20.26 11.18 -16.34
C GLN A 240 21.54 11.87 -16.88
N ASN A 241 22.68 11.66 -16.20
CA ASN A 241 23.98 12.25 -16.57
C ASN A 241 25.04 11.21 -16.94
N ALA A 242 24.69 9.96 -17.14
CA ALA A 242 25.51 8.87 -17.65
C ALA A 242 24.96 8.36 -18.99
#